data_242d7dccf43ad0cc951a55fb52d931b4
#
_entry.id   242d7dccf43ad0cc951a55fb52d931b4
#
_cell.length_a   1.000
_cell.length_b   1.000
_cell.length_c   1.000
_cell.angle_alpha   90.00
_cell.angle_beta   90.00
_cell.angle_gamma   90.00
#
_symmetry.space_group_name_H-M   'P 1'
#
loop_
_entity.id
_entity.type
_entity.pdbx_description
1 polymer ?
#
loop_
_entity_poly.entity_id
_entity_poly.type
_entity_poly.pdbx_seq_one_letter_code
_entity_poly.pdbx_strand_id
1 'polypeptide(L)'
;MKKIISIILALTAVMSGCTTLAEEKIKVTLDGQAMDFDVAPIIQNDRVLVPMRAIFEELHCSVDYTDIDGKQIITAKNDDNTISLEIGSNEMTVNDEKVSLDTVPVIIDDRTLVPLRAVSEALDCNVDWDGDTKTVAIAPHKYNEYYTQKLMENLPKDENYVISPFSLEMAMMMASEGAVGDTKQEITQAFDSPNTSLYSQIITDNKNKGIDIANSIWFNKDSGENAYFADDYQKKIQTDYQGTAQSVTNDDSIEKVNEWVEKQTNGKITDMLSEDNRYYVCALANAIYMKADWVNKFEKEGTYKENFTDINGDESEIDFMHQAAAFQYYENGDTKAVKLPYENGLSMVVVLGDTKNILNDIHNGKMTSKLVEVTLPKIKAEYSIDYVNILKNMGIEKAFDYQNADFSLMLENYPERIKIDFVLQKAMIDVDERGTEAAAATVALVTKSALSVDEEVIEFKADKPFTYYILDDSGNVYFAGRYVKAE
;
A
#
# COMPACT_ATOMS: atom_id res chain seq x y z
N MET A 1 -3.12 29.36 -94.44
CA MET A 1 -2.11 28.51 -93.85
C MET A 1 -1.69 29.14 -92.53
N LYS A 2 -2.43 28.90 -91.48
CA LYS A 2 -2.07 29.32 -90.09
C LYS A 2 -2.32 28.14 -89.20
N LYS A 3 -1.24 27.62 -88.62
CA LYS A 3 -1.30 26.55 -87.65
C LYS A 3 -1.73 27.14 -86.31
N ILE A 4 -2.78 26.58 -85.73
CA ILE A 4 -3.27 26.87 -84.38
C ILE A 4 -2.64 25.82 -83.48
N ILE A 5 -1.78 26.25 -82.54
CA ILE A 5 -1.18 25.43 -81.52
C ILE A 5 -2.14 25.49 -80.30
N SER A 6 -2.76 24.37 -80.00
CA SER A 6 -3.54 24.22 -78.77
C SER A 6 -2.59 23.91 -77.63
N ILE A 7 -2.50 24.79 -76.61
CA ILE A 7 -1.81 24.56 -75.35
C ILE A 7 -2.83 23.89 -74.42
N ILE A 8 -2.59 22.63 -74.05
CA ILE A 8 -3.34 21.94 -73.01
C ILE A 8 -2.65 22.30 -71.69
N LEU A 9 -3.37 23.07 -70.86
CA LEU A 9 -2.97 23.37 -69.49
C LEU A 9 -3.41 22.20 -68.58
N ALA A 10 -2.47 21.37 -68.17
CA ALA A 10 -2.70 20.34 -67.20
C ALA A 10 -2.78 20.99 -65.78
N LEU A 11 -3.99 21.05 -65.23
CA LEU A 11 -4.21 21.44 -63.85
C LEU A 11 -3.87 20.25 -62.93
N THR A 12 -2.67 20.22 -62.36
CA THR A 12 -2.36 19.32 -61.26
C THR A 12 -3.05 19.82 -59.99
N ALA A 13 -4.16 19.19 -59.62
CA ALA A 13 -4.73 19.36 -58.29
C ALA A 13 -3.76 18.77 -57.25
N VAL A 14 -3.09 19.63 -56.53
CA VAL A 14 -2.41 19.24 -55.29
C VAL A 14 -3.52 18.97 -54.25
N MET A 15 -3.85 17.71 -54.07
CA MET A 15 -4.56 17.25 -52.90
C MET A 15 -3.70 17.48 -51.68
N SER A 16 -3.84 18.61 -51.03
CA SER A 16 -3.36 18.84 -49.68
C SER A 16 -4.09 17.87 -48.78
N GLY A 17 -3.47 16.77 -48.46
CA GLY A 17 -3.95 15.84 -47.41
C GLY A 17 -3.93 16.60 -46.08
N CYS A 18 -5.09 17.12 -45.71
CA CYS A 18 -5.36 17.55 -44.36
C CYS A 18 -5.38 16.27 -43.52
N THR A 19 -4.24 15.85 -43.00
CA THR A 19 -4.24 14.92 -41.89
C THR A 19 -4.81 15.70 -40.72
N THR A 20 -6.09 15.49 -40.44
CA THR A 20 -6.67 15.81 -39.14
C THR A 20 -5.84 14.98 -38.14
N LEU A 21 -4.93 15.65 -37.45
CA LEU A 21 -4.39 15.12 -36.22
C LEU A 21 -5.61 14.83 -35.33
N ALA A 22 -5.94 13.57 -35.14
CA ALA A 22 -6.93 13.19 -34.14
C ALA A 22 -6.48 13.85 -32.83
N GLU A 23 -7.26 14.76 -32.31
CA GLU A 23 -7.03 15.30 -30.97
C GLU A 23 -6.99 14.09 -30.02
N GLU A 24 -5.81 13.79 -29.49
CA GLU A 24 -5.66 12.67 -28.55
C GLU A 24 -6.53 12.95 -27.35
N LYS A 25 -7.58 12.16 -27.18
CA LYS A 25 -8.53 12.30 -26.09
C LYS A 25 -7.86 11.96 -24.76
N ILE A 26 -8.14 12.78 -23.76
CA ILE A 26 -7.79 12.47 -22.37
C ILE A 26 -8.54 11.20 -21.95
N LYS A 27 -7.81 10.23 -21.46
CA LYS A 27 -8.36 9.02 -20.87
C LYS A 27 -8.38 9.17 -19.36
N VAL A 28 -9.41 8.66 -18.72
CA VAL A 28 -9.49 8.56 -17.26
C VAL A 28 -9.78 7.12 -16.92
N THR A 29 -9.04 6.57 -16.00
CA THR A 29 -9.28 5.24 -15.44
C THR A 29 -9.55 5.36 -13.95
N LEU A 30 -10.47 4.57 -13.45
CA LEU A 30 -10.71 4.38 -12.04
C LEU A 30 -10.43 2.91 -11.71
N ASP A 31 -9.51 2.67 -10.81
CA ASP A 31 -9.05 1.32 -10.42
C ASP A 31 -8.66 0.45 -11.65
N GLY A 32 -7.97 1.09 -12.62
CA GLY A 32 -7.55 0.47 -13.88
C GLY A 32 -8.66 0.30 -14.93
N GLN A 33 -9.93 0.54 -14.59
CA GLN A 33 -11.05 0.47 -15.52
C GLN A 33 -11.25 1.82 -16.24
N ALA A 34 -11.40 1.79 -17.57
CA ALA A 34 -11.63 3.00 -18.33
C ALA A 34 -13.00 3.60 -18.00
N MET A 35 -13.02 4.90 -17.71
CA MET A 35 -14.25 5.65 -17.49
C MET A 35 -14.78 6.25 -18.79
N ASP A 36 -16.07 6.14 -19.00
CA ASP A 36 -16.78 6.80 -20.11
C ASP A 36 -17.48 8.07 -19.62
N PHE A 37 -17.38 9.14 -20.42
CA PHE A 37 -17.98 10.43 -20.12
C PHE A 37 -18.90 10.87 -21.24
N ASP A 38 -20.07 11.41 -20.90
CA ASP A 38 -21.01 12.02 -21.86
C ASP A 38 -20.48 13.35 -22.43
N VAL A 39 -19.71 14.10 -21.66
CA VAL A 39 -18.89 15.25 -22.07
C VAL A 39 -17.43 14.92 -21.84
N ALA A 40 -16.60 15.07 -22.87
CA ALA A 40 -15.19 14.69 -22.78
C ALA A 40 -14.43 15.49 -21.71
N PRO A 41 -13.49 14.88 -20.98
CA PRO A 41 -12.54 15.58 -20.13
C PRO A 41 -11.78 16.68 -20.88
N ILE A 42 -11.51 17.79 -20.22
CA ILE A 42 -10.76 18.93 -20.78
C ILE A 42 -9.54 19.26 -19.91
N ILE A 43 -8.57 19.96 -20.51
CA ILE A 43 -7.49 20.59 -19.75
C ILE A 43 -7.74 22.09 -19.67
N GLN A 44 -7.78 22.63 -18.45
CA GLN A 44 -7.89 24.05 -18.17
C GLN A 44 -6.87 24.42 -17.07
N ASN A 45 -6.04 25.43 -17.34
CA ASN A 45 -4.96 25.85 -16.41
C ASN A 45 -4.03 24.70 -15.99
N ASP A 46 -3.66 23.84 -16.94
CA ASP A 46 -2.84 22.62 -16.69
C ASP A 46 -3.47 21.62 -15.71
N ARG A 47 -4.80 21.63 -15.58
CA ARG A 47 -5.57 20.69 -14.77
C ARG A 47 -6.64 20.01 -15.61
N VAL A 48 -6.83 18.73 -15.38
CA VAL A 48 -7.91 17.95 -16.02
C VAL A 48 -9.20 18.20 -15.26
N LEU A 49 -10.23 18.62 -16.01
CA LEU A 49 -11.61 18.74 -15.52
C LEU A 49 -12.46 17.65 -16.17
N VAL A 50 -13.35 17.07 -15.38
CA VAL A 50 -14.23 15.97 -15.77
C VAL A 50 -15.67 16.22 -15.34
N PRO A 51 -16.66 15.65 -16.03
CA PRO A 51 -18.04 15.69 -15.57
C PRO A 51 -18.17 15.11 -14.16
N MET A 52 -18.62 15.95 -13.21
CA MET A 52 -18.58 15.65 -11.79
C MET A 52 -19.35 14.39 -11.40
N ARG A 53 -20.54 14.20 -12.02
CA ARG A 53 -21.43 13.11 -11.66
C ARG A 53 -20.78 11.75 -11.91
N ALA A 54 -20.10 11.60 -13.05
CA ALA A 54 -19.41 10.36 -13.39
C ALA A 54 -18.35 9.98 -12.34
N ILE A 55 -17.56 10.96 -11.87
CA ILE A 55 -16.54 10.71 -10.83
C ILE A 55 -17.17 10.41 -9.48
N PHE A 56 -18.10 11.24 -9.04
CA PHE A 56 -18.67 11.07 -7.70
C PHE A 56 -19.53 9.80 -7.57
N GLU A 57 -20.29 9.44 -8.60
CA GLU A 57 -21.11 8.21 -8.59
C GLU A 57 -20.23 6.95 -8.58
N GLU A 58 -19.15 6.92 -9.38
CA GLU A 58 -18.20 5.80 -9.41
C GLU A 58 -17.40 5.70 -8.09
N LEU A 59 -17.19 6.81 -7.38
CA LEU A 59 -16.60 6.84 -6.03
C LEU A 59 -17.66 6.68 -4.92
N HIS A 60 -18.83 6.15 -5.26
CA HIS A 60 -19.92 5.82 -4.34
C HIS A 60 -20.46 7.01 -3.53
N CYS A 61 -20.33 8.25 -4.07
CA CYS A 61 -20.89 9.43 -3.45
C CYS A 61 -22.33 9.67 -3.90
N SER A 62 -23.18 10.07 -2.97
CA SER A 62 -24.43 10.77 -3.29
C SER A 62 -24.10 12.19 -3.74
N VAL A 63 -24.78 12.69 -4.76
CA VAL A 63 -24.53 14.03 -5.30
C VAL A 63 -25.81 14.85 -5.29
N ASP A 64 -25.77 15.98 -4.59
CA ASP A 64 -26.81 16.98 -4.54
C ASP A 64 -26.38 18.29 -5.20
N TYR A 65 -27.32 18.97 -5.84
CA TYR A 65 -27.12 20.27 -6.44
C TYR A 65 -28.15 21.26 -5.88
N THR A 66 -27.66 22.40 -5.39
CA THR A 66 -28.50 23.46 -4.82
C THR A 66 -28.14 24.81 -5.43
N ASP A 67 -29.16 25.65 -5.67
CA ASP A 67 -29.00 27.06 -6.04
C ASP A 67 -29.53 27.90 -4.85
N ILE A 68 -28.62 28.62 -4.20
CA ILE A 68 -28.95 29.48 -3.06
C ILE A 68 -28.47 30.89 -3.41
N ASP A 69 -29.40 31.82 -3.58
CA ASP A 69 -29.11 33.22 -3.91
C ASP A 69 -28.23 33.41 -5.17
N GLY A 70 -28.38 32.54 -6.18
CA GLY A 70 -27.61 32.56 -7.41
C GLY A 70 -26.23 31.89 -7.30
N LYS A 71 -25.92 31.28 -6.16
CA LYS A 71 -24.74 30.43 -5.95
C LYS A 71 -25.11 28.98 -6.22
N GLN A 72 -24.43 28.41 -7.21
CA GLN A 72 -24.61 27.03 -7.61
C GLN A 72 -23.65 26.14 -6.83
N ILE A 73 -24.19 25.40 -5.89
CA ILE A 73 -23.39 24.56 -4.97
C ILE A 73 -23.64 23.09 -5.27
N ILE A 74 -22.57 22.33 -5.38
CA ILE A 74 -22.56 20.88 -5.50
C ILE A 74 -22.11 20.34 -4.15
N THR A 75 -22.86 19.38 -3.63
CA THR A 75 -22.45 18.61 -2.45
C THR A 75 -22.35 17.14 -2.83
N ALA A 76 -21.18 16.54 -2.64
CA ALA A 76 -20.94 15.12 -2.80
C ALA A 76 -20.62 14.52 -1.44
N LYS A 77 -21.21 13.37 -1.14
CA LYS A 77 -21.06 12.72 0.16
C LYS A 77 -20.96 11.21 0.02
N ASN A 78 -19.96 10.62 0.67
CA ASN A 78 -19.86 9.19 0.96
C ASN A 78 -19.92 8.96 2.49
N ASP A 79 -19.56 7.75 2.95
CA ASP A 79 -19.61 7.40 4.37
C ASP A 79 -18.63 8.22 5.22
N ASP A 80 -17.48 8.61 4.65
CA ASP A 80 -16.37 9.23 5.37
C ASP A 80 -16.24 10.74 5.09
N ASN A 81 -16.57 11.19 3.87
CA ASN A 81 -16.30 12.54 3.39
C ASN A 81 -17.55 13.27 2.89
N THR A 82 -17.59 14.56 3.16
CA THR A 82 -18.54 15.51 2.57
C THR A 82 -17.78 16.63 1.87
N ILE A 83 -17.94 16.70 0.54
CA ILE A 83 -17.31 17.73 -0.29
C ILE A 83 -18.36 18.73 -0.75
N SER A 84 -18.06 20.02 -0.66
CA SER A 84 -18.91 21.07 -1.22
C SER A 84 -18.10 22.00 -2.13
N LEU A 85 -18.63 22.23 -3.35
CA LEU A 85 -18.01 23.03 -4.40
C LEU A 85 -19.01 24.10 -4.88
N GLU A 86 -18.60 25.35 -4.97
CA GLU A 86 -19.36 26.44 -5.64
C GLU A 86 -18.84 26.60 -7.07
N ILE A 87 -19.73 26.61 -8.08
CA ILE A 87 -19.32 26.81 -9.48
C ILE A 87 -18.68 28.18 -9.66
N GLY A 88 -17.50 28.19 -10.25
CA GLY A 88 -16.71 29.40 -10.44
C GLY A 88 -15.91 29.86 -9.23
N SER A 89 -15.97 29.15 -8.10
CA SER A 89 -15.13 29.39 -6.91
C SER A 89 -13.80 28.64 -7.01
N ASN A 90 -12.74 29.21 -6.50
CA ASN A 90 -11.43 28.58 -6.30
C ASN A 90 -11.27 27.96 -4.91
N GLU A 91 -12.35 27.81 -4.16
CA GLU A 91 -12.38 27.12 -2.88
C GLU A 91 -13.41 26.01 -2.92
N MET A 92 -13.11 24.87 -2.30
CA MET A 92 -14.05 23.84 -1.90
C MET A 92 -13.96 23.60 -0.39
N THR A 93 -14.95 22.90 0.17
CA THR A 93 -14.86 22.42 1.55
C THR A 93 -14.85 20.89 1.55
N VAL A 94 -14.03 20.33 2.42
CA VAL A 94 -13.95 18.89 2.71
C VAL A 94 -14.14 18.74 4.22
N ASN A 95 -15.23 18.10 4.62
CA ASN A 95 -15.58 17.93 6.06
C ASN A 95 -15.54 19.27 6.83
N ASP A 96 -16.14 20.33 6.23
CA ASP A 96 -16.16 21.71 6.75
C ASP A 96 -14.80 22.46 6.73
N GLU A 97 -13.71 21.82 6.31
CA GLU A 97 -12.43 22.49 6.12
C GLU A 97 -12.28 23.06 4.71
N LYS A 98 -11.71 24.27 4.60
CA LYS A 98 -11.51 24.94 3.31
C LYS A 98 -10.25 24.44 2.62
N VAL A 99 -10.42 24.03 1.34
CA VAL A 99 -9.35 23.61 0.44
C VAL A 99 -9.31 24.53 -0.79
N SER A 100 -8.14 25.02 -1.15
CA SER A 100 -7.96 25.88 -2.33
C SER A 100 -7.87 25.04 -3.61
N LEU A 101 -8.52 25.47 -4.67
CA LEU A 101 -8.50 24.84 -5.98
C LEU A 101 -7.59 25.60 -6.95
N ASP A 102 -6.77 24.90 -7.70
CA ASP A 102 -5.90 25.45 -8.75
C ASP A 102 -6.70 25.90 -9.99
N THR A 103 -7.90 25.36 -10.18
CA THR A 103 -8.83 25.75 -11.25
C THR A 103 -10.26 25.60 -10.77
N VAL A 104 -11.14 26.45 -11.28
CA VAL A 104 -12.53 26.50 -10.80
C VAL A 104 -13.43 25.49 -11.48
N PRO A 105 -14.46 24.96 -10.81
CA PRO A 105 -15.53 24.21 -11.44
C PRO A 105 -16.27 25.06 -12.50
N VAL A 106 -16.59 24.49 -13.67
CA VAL A 106 -17.22 25.19 -14.79
C VAL A 106 -18.40 24.38 -15.35
N ILE A 107 -19.31 25.06 -16.05
CA ILE A 107 -20.39 24.38 -16.82
C ILE A 107 -20.02 24.41 -18.31
N ILE A 108 -20.00 23.21 -18.92
CA ILE A 108 -19.79 23.02 -20.38
C ILE A 108 -20.83 22.00 -20.85
N ASP A 109 -21.54 22.32 -21.93
CA ASP A 109 -22.56 21.46 -22.53
C ASP A 109 -23.59 20.92 -21.52
N ASP A 110 -24.06 21.78 -20.62
CA ASP A 110 -25.01 21.48 -19.54
C ASP A 110 -24.47 20.44 -18.52
N ARG A 111 -23.15 20.29 -18.42
CA ARG A 111 -22.48 19.47 -17.41
C ARG A 111 -21.54 20.32 -16.58
N THR A 112 -21.57 20.08 -15.30
CA THR A 112 -20.57 20.66 -14.38
C THR A 112 -19.31 19.82 -14.42
N LEU A 113 -18.19 20.45 -14.82
CA LEU A 113 -16.88 19.86 -14.82
C LEU A 113 -16.12 20.36 -13.58
N VAL A 114 -15.48 19.44 -12.88
CA VAL A 114 -14.72 19.68 -11.64
C VAL A 114 -13.26 19.32 -11.82
N PRO A 115 -12.34 19.97 -11.08
CA PRO A 115 -10.93 19.60 -11.08
C PRO A 115 -10.74 18.18 -10.56
N LEU A 116 -10.42 17.24 -11.47
CA LEU A 116 -10.41 15.81 -11.19
C LEU A 116 -9.52 15.46 -10.00
N ARG A 117 -8.27 15.93 -10.00
CA ARG A 117 -7.33 15.62 -8.92
C ARG A 117 -7.84 16.09 -7.57
N ALA A 118 -8.26 17.35 -7.46
CA ALA A 118 -8.70 17.92 -6.19
C ALA A 118 -9.90 17.19 -5.58
N VAL A 119 -10.90 16.81 -6.41
CA VAL A 119 -12.06 16.07 -5.90
C VAL A 119 -11.77 14.61 -5.61
N SER A 120 -10.88 13.99 -6.39
CA SER A 120 -10.50 12.59 -6.14
C SER A 120 -9.62 12.46 -4.89
N GLU A 121 -8.64 13.34 -4.71
CA GLU A 121 -7.81 13.38 -3.50
C GLU A 121 -8.63 13.71 -2.24
N ALA A 122 -9.65 14.56 -2.36
CA ALA A 122 -10.60 14.84 -1.27
C ALA A 122 -11.52 13.65 -0.92
N LEU A 123 -11.56 12.64 -1.76
CA LEU A 123 -12.24 11.35 -1.54
C LEU A 123 -11.23 10.21 -1.31
N ASP A 124 -10.05 10.56 -0.82
CA ASP A 124 -8.98 9.60 -0.53
C ASP A 124 -8.59 8.73 -1.72
N CYS A 125 -8.44 9.35 -2.90
CA CYS A 125 -7.93 8.68 -4.10
C CYS A 125 -6.56 9.21 -4.48
N ASN A 126 -5.66 8.32 -4.87
CA ASN A 126 -4.44 8.68 -5.59
C ASN A 126 -4.77 9.07 -7.02
N VAL A 127 -4.10 10.09 -7.55
CA VAL A 127 -4.28 10.56 -8.92
C VAL A 127 -2.95 10.73 -9.62
N ASP A 128 -2.67 9.84 -10.57
CA ASP A 128 -1.48 9.89 -11.42
C ASP A 128 -1.80 10.38 -12.82
N TRP A 129 -0.83 11.06 -13.46
CA TRP A 129 -0.93 11.55 -14.81
C TRP A 129 0.20 11.01 -15.68
N ASP A 130 -0.17 10.23 -16.68
CA ASP A 130 0.74 9.81 -17.76
C ASP A 130 0.63 10.79 -18.94
N GLY A 131 1.64 11.61 -19.11
CA GLY A 131 1.71 12.61 -20.18
C GLY A 131 1.90 12.02 -21.57
N ASP A 132 2.47 10.82 -21.70
CA ASP A 132 2.74 10.16 -22.98
C ASP A 132 1.43 9.55 -23.53
N THR A 133 0.64 8.92 -22.69
CA THR A 133 -0.65 8.32 -23.08
C THR A 133 -1.85 9.25 -22.86
N LYS A 134 -1.65 10.43 -22.25
CA LYS A 134 -2.69 11.36 -21.79
C LYS A 134 -3.75 10.68 -20.94
N THR A 135 -3.29 9.84 -20.02
CA THR A 135 -4.16 9.09 -19.12
C THR A 135 -4.07 9.62 -17.71
N VAL A 136 -5.21 9.90 -17.07
CA VAL A 136 -5.32 10.08 -15.63
C VAL A 136 -5.74 8.76 -15.03
N ALA A 137 -4.92 8.22 -14.14
CA ALA A 137 -5.25 7.05 -13.34
C ALA A 137 -5.71 7.51 -11.95
N ILE A 138 -6.92 7.15 -11.57
CA ILE A 138 -7.49 7.34 -10.24
C ILE A 138 -7.51 5.96 -9.59
N ALA A 139 -6.93 5.85 -8.41
CA ALA A 139 -7.02 4.67 -7.56
C ALA A 139 -7.56 5.11 -6.20
N PRO A 140 -8.71 4.58 -5.74
CA PRO A 140 -9.13 4.77 -4.37
C PRO A 140 -8.00 4.39 -3.43
N HIS A 141 -7.73 5.22 -2.42
CA HIS A 141 -6.75 4.91 -1.41
C HIS A 141 -7.36 3.81 -0.55
N LYS A 142 -7.03 2.57 -0.86
CA LYS A 142 -7.43 1.43 -0.06
C LYS A 142 -6.32 1.18 0.95
N TYR A 143 -6.56 1.65 2.15
CA TYR A 143 -5.65 1.39 3.26
C TYR A 143 -5.75 -0.08 3.64
N ASN A 144 -4.63 -0.70 3.84
CA ASN A 144 -4.58 -2.08 4.26
C ASN A 144 -4.90 -2.28 5.76
N GLU A 145 -5.42 -1.24 6.43
CA GLU A 145 -5.74 -1.26 7.86
C GLU A 145 -6.79 -2.31 8.23
N TYR A 146 -7.84 -2.43 7.41
CA TYR A 146 -8.93 -3.36 7.68
C TYR A 146 -8.46 -4.82 7.67
N TYR A 147 -7.78 -5.25 6.63
CA TYR A 147 -7.28 -6.61 6.61
C TYR A 147 -6.06 -6.81 7.52
N THR A 148 -5.26 -5.77 7.79
CA THR A 148 -4.22 -5.78 8.82
C THR A 148 -4.80 -6.14 10.16
N GLN A 149 -5.88 -5.47 10.57
CA GLN A 149 -6.57 -5.78 11.81
C GLN A 149 -7.10 -7.22 11.83
N LYS A 150 -7.74 -7.67 10.75
CA LYS A 150 -8.21 -9.07 10.62
C LYS A 150 -7.08 -10.08 10.71
N LEU A 151 -5.92 -9.82 10.09
CA LEU A 151 -4.74 -10.68 10.22
C LEU A 151 -4.33 -10.78 11.68
N MET A 152 -4.16 -9.63 12.36
CA MET A 152 -3.71 -9.59 13.76
C MET A 152 -4.70 -10.24 14.75
N GLU A 153 -6.00 -10.18 14.48
CA GLU A 153 -7.03 -10.86 15.28
C GLU A 153 -6.91 -12.38 15.25
N ASN A 154 -6.34 -12.94 14.18
CA ASN A 154 -6.11 -14.39 13.98
C ASN A 154 -4.73 -14.85 14.42
N LEU A 155 -3.86 -13.95 14.88
CA LEU A 155 -2.53 -14.29 15.37
C LEU A 155 -2.51 -14.57 16.89
N PRO A 156 -1.51 -15.31 17.39
CA PRO A 156 -1.33 -15.53 18.83
C PRO A 156 -1.27 -14.21 19.61
N LYS A 157 -1.94 -14.15 20.74
CA LYS A 157 -1.97 -12.94 21.59
C LYS A 157 -0.90 -12.94 22.67
N ASP A 158 -0.27 -14.05 22.91
CA ASP A 158 0.71 -14.32 23.97
C ASP A 158 2.14 -14.55 23.46
N GLU A 159 2.39 -14.24 22.19
CA GLU A 159 3.70 -14.35 21.55
C GLU A 159 4.11 -13.02 20.92
N ASN A 160 5.44 -12.79 20.87
CA ASN A 160 5.99 -11.73 20.03
C ASN A 160 5.88 -12.14 18.57
N TYR A 161 5.47 -11.20 17.73
CA TYR A 161 5.48 -11.41 16.29
C TYR A 161 5.69 -10.11 15.53
N VAL A 162 6.14 -10.26 14.30
CA VAL A 162 6.15 -9.22 13.28
C VAL A 162 5.64 -9.82 11.97
N ILE A 163 4.71 -9.14 11.33
CA ILE A 163 4.15 -9.51 10.03
C ILE A 163 4.20 -8.33 9.07
N SER A 164 4.08 -8.61 7.79
CA SER A 164 3.87 -7.57 6.77
C SER A 164 2.54 -7.79 6.03
N PRO A 165 1.50 -7.06 6.41
CA PRO A 165 0.23 -7.10 5.69
C PRO A 165 0.39 -6.73 4.22
N PHE A 166 1.11 -5.65 3.93
CA PHE A 166 1.34 -5.16 2.57
C PHE A 166 2.06 -6.18 1.68
N SER A 167 3.09 -6.84 2.19
CA SER A 167 3.84 -7.83 1.42
C SER A 167 3.03 -9.12 1.20
N LEU A 168 2.19 -9.52 2.16
CA LEU A 168 1.25 -10.64 2.01
C LEU A 168 0.19 -10.34 0.94
N GLU A 169 -0.36 -9.14 0.94
CA GLU A 169 -1.29 -8.69 -0.10
C GLU A 169 -0.69 -8.88 -1.49
N MET A 170 0.53 -8.36 -1.71
CA MET A 170 1.20 -8.51 -3.00
C MET A 170 1.41 -9.97 -3.39
N ALA A 171 1.80 -10.85 -2.47
CA ALA A 171 1.94 -12.27 -2.74
C ALA A 171 0.61 -12.92 -3.17
N MET A 172 -0.49 -12.57 -2.50
CA MET A 172 -1.81 -13.07 -2.85
C MET A 172 -2.34 -12.48 -4.16
N MET A 173 -2.04 -11.21 -4.45
CA MET A 173 -2.37 -10.63 -5.75
C MET A 173 -1.59 -11.29 -6.89
N MET A 174 -0.31 -11.65 -6.70
CA MET A 174 0.43 -12.47 -7.66
C MET A 174 -0.29 -13.80 -7.95
N ALA A 175 -0.78 -14.47 -6.92
CA ALA A 175 -1.57 -15.71 -7.10
C ALA A 175 -2.86 -15.43 -7.87
N SER A 176 -3.55 -14.31 -7.60
CA SER A 176 -4.80 -13.93 -8.26
C SER A 176 -4.66 -13.73 -9.77
N GLU A 177 -3.47 -13.36 -10.25
CA GLU A 177 -3.21 -13.21 -11.69
C GLU A 177 -3.24 -14.57 -12.45
N GLY A 178 -2.96 -15.65 -11.76
CA GLY A 178 -3.11 -17.01 -12.30
C GLY A 178 -4.50 -17.61 -12.08
N ALA A 179 -5.36 -16.97 -11.30
CA ALA A 179 -6.67 -17.43 -10.91
C ALA A 179 -7.79 -16.89 -11.81
N VAL A 180 -8.90 -17.64 -11.88
CA VAL A 180 -10.13 -17.23 -12.57
C VAL A 180 -11.36 -17.48 -11.70
N GLY A 181 -12.50 -16.89 -12.11
CA GLY A 181 -13.80 -17.11 -11.47
C GLY A 181 -13.79 -16.81 -9.97
N ASP A 182 -14.45 -17.68 -9.22
CA ASP A 182 -14.61 -17.51 -7.76
C ASP A 182 -13.28 -17.55 -6.99
N THR A 183 -12.27 -18.29 -7.47
CA THR A 183 -10.95 -18.33 -6.84
C THR A 183 -10.29 -16.95 -6.87
N LYS A 184 -10.33 -16.28 -8.03
CA LYS A 184 -9.85 -14.90 -8.16
C LYS A 184 -10.68 -13.94 -7.30
N GLN A 185 -12.00 -14.08 -7.34
CA GLN A 185 -12.91 -13.20 -6.61
C GLN A 185 -12.70 -13.25 -5.09
N GLU A 186 -12.57 -14.45 -4.49
CA GLU A 186 -12.30 -14.56 -3.05
C GLU A 186 -10.99 -13.87 -2.65
N ILE A 187 -9.91 -14.04 -3.45
CA ILE A 187 -8.63 -13.40 -3.18
C ILE A 187 -8.78 -11.86 -3.27
N THR A 188 -9.35 -11.35 -4.36
CA THR A 188 -9.44 -9.91 -4.58
C THR A 188 -10.36 -9.21 -3.57
N GLN A 189 -11.44 -9.86 -3.15
CA GLN A 189 -12.35 -9.33 -2.13
C GLN A 189 -11.73 -9.30 -0.73
N ALA A 190 -10.93 -10.29 -0.35
CA ALA A 190 -10.34 -10.36 0.99
C ALA A 190 -9.34 -9.21 1.25
N PHE A 191 -8.68 -8.73 0.20
CA PHE A 191 -7.73 -7.62 0.28
C PHE A 191 -8.29 -6.30 -0.26
N ASP A 192 -9.59 -6.27 -0.59
CA ASP A 192 -10.27 -5.12 -1.20
C ASP A 192 -9.48 -4.54 -2.38
N SER A 193 -9.22 -5.38 -3.35
CA SER A 193 -8.16 -5.39 -4.34
C SER A 193 -7.79 -4.04 -4.94
N PRO A 194 -6.56 -3.61 -4.74
CA PRO A 194 -6.03 -2.42 -5.38
C PRO A 194 -5.73 -2.64 -6.86
N ASN A 195 -5.41 -1.54 -7.52
CA ASN A 195 -4.87 -1.54 -8.87
C ASN A 195 -3.47 -2.19 -8.88
N THR A 196 -3.39 -3.43 -9.33
CA THR A 196 -2.14 -4.20 -9.36
C THR A 196 -1.07 -3.59 -10.27
N SER A 197 -1.43 -2.71 -11.21
CA SER A 197 -0.48 -2.02 -12.09
C SER A 197 0.46 -1.04 -11.34
N LEU A 198 0.11 -0.65 -10.13
CA LEU A 198 0.93 0.25 -9.30
C LEU A 198 2.00 -0.48 -8.47
N TYR A 199 1.88 -1.79 -8.28
CA TYR A 199 2.81 -2.50 -7.39
C TYR A 199 4.27 -2.40 -7.81
N SER A 200 4.58 -2.47 -9.10
CA SER A 200 5.98 -2.32 -9.57
C SER A 200 6.57 -0.96 -9.19
N GLN A 201 5.78 0.11 -9.30
CA GLN A 201 6.20 1.45 -8.88
C GLN A 201 6.36 1.51 -7.36
N ILE A 202 5.39 1.02 -6.61
CA ILE A 202 5.42 0.98 -5.14
C ILE A 202 6.63 0.19 -4.63
N ILE A 203 6.95 -0.96 -5.23
CA ILE A 203 8.14 -1.76 -4.87
C ILE A 203 9.42 -0.96 -5.13
N THR A 204 9.49 -0.27 -6.27
CA THR A 204 10.64 0.57 -6.62
C THR A 204 10.82 1.72 -5.63
N ASP A 205 9.73 2.39 -5.27
CA ASP A 205 9.75 3.49 -4.33
C ASP A 205 10.11 3.01 -2.92
N ASN A 206 9.58 1.86 -2.51
CA ASN A 206 9.90 1.24 -1.23
C ASN A 206 11.38 0.84 -1.12
N LYS A 207 11.95 0.32 -2.19
CA LYS A 207 13.39 0.00 -2.23
C LYS A 207 14.24 1.26 -2.02
N ASN A 208 13.85 2.38 -2.61
CA ASN A 208 14.50 3.68 -2.39
C ASN A 208 14.32 4.17 -0.93
N LYS A 209 13.28 3.73 -0.25
CA LYS A 209 13.02 3.99 1.17
C LYS A 209 13.69 2.98 2.12
N GLY A 210 14.45 2.01 1.59
CA GLY A 210 15.11 0.99 2.40
C GLY A 210 14.19 -0.16 2.85
N ILE A 211 13.12 -0.40 2.11
CA ILE A 211 12.25 -1.58 2.29
C ILE A 211 12.52 -2.54 1.15
N ASP A 212 13.02 -3.71 1.47
CA ASP A 212 13.20 -4.81 0.53
C ASP A 212 12.04 -5.81 0.67
N ILE A 213 11.27 -5.96 -0.41
CA ILE A 213 10.14 -6.88 -0.50
C ILE A 213 10.47 -7.92 -1.55
N ALA A 214 10.35 -9.18 -1.20
CA ALA A 214 10.60 -10.31 -2.09
C ALA A 214 9.40 -11.25 -2.12
N ASN A 215 8.78 -11.35 -3.29
CA ASN A 215 7.62 -12.21 -3.53
C ASN A 215 7.95 -13.27 -4.56
N SER A 216 7.60 -14.52 -4.29
CA SER A 216 7.79 -15.64 -5.22
C SER A 216 6.68 -16.66 -5.13
N ILE A 217 6.47 -17.33 -6.26
CA ILE A 217 5.58 -18.48 -6.37
C ILE A 217 6.36 -19.66 -6.95
N TRP A 218 6.20 -20.80 -6.32
CA TRP A 218 6.96 -22.00 -6.59
C TRP A 218 6.03 -23.17 -6.97
N PHE A 219 6.31 -23.78 -8.11
CA PHE A 219 5.62 -24.99 -8.58
C PHE A 219 6.54 -26.21 -8.46
N ASN A 220 6.04 -27.27 -7.85
CA ASN A 220 6.78 -28.52 -7.72
C ASN A 220 6.51 -29.42 -8.93
N LYS A 221 7.55 -29.63 -9.77
CA LYS A 221 7.47 -30.42 -11.00
C LYS A 221 7.18 -31.90 -10.77
N ASP A 222 7.51 -32.43 -9.59
CA ASP A 222 7.19 -33.83 -9.26
C ASP A 222 5.69 -34.07 -9.14
N SER A 223 4.89 -32.98 -9.01
CA SER A 223 3.44 -33.03 -9.10
C SER A 223 2.90 -33.04 -10.54
N GLY A 224 3.75 -32.69 -11.56
CA GLY A 224 3.35 -32.65 -12.96
C GLY A 224 4.54 -32.49 -13.90
N GLU A 225 5.13 -33.60 -14.35
CA GLU A 225 6.42 -33.67 -15.03
C GLU A 225 6.57 -32.73 -16.27
N ASN A 226 5.47 -32.48 -16.99
CA ASN A 226 5.48 -31.66 -18.21
C ASN A 226 4.89 -30.27 -18.01
N ALA A 227 4.48 -29.92 -16.79
CA ALA A 227 3.90 -28.63 -16.49
C ALA A 227 4.98 -27.55 -16.27
N TYR A 228 4.68 -26.35 -16.69
CA TYR A 228 5.51 -25.18 -16.51
C TYR A 228 4.63 -23.93 -16.37
N PHE A 229 5.17 -22.88 -15.78
CA PHE A 229 4.46 -21.61 -15.71
C PHE A 229 4.20 -21.04 -17.10
N ALA A 230 2.99 -20.57 -17.36
CA ALA A 230 2.62 -19.88 -18.58
C ALA A 230 3.50 -18.63 -18.77
N ASP A 231 3.98 -18.41 -19.99
CA ASP A 231 4.89 -17.30 -20.31
C ASP A 231 4.27 -15.93 -19.96
N ASP A 232 3.00 -15.74 -20.27
CA ASP A 232 2.27 -14.49 -19.97
C ASP A 232 2.15 -14.27 -18.46
N TYR A 233 1.89 -15.33 -17.70
CA TYR A 233 1.86 -15.28 -16.24
C TYR A 233 3.23 -14.90 -15.66
N GLN A 234 4.29 -15.59 -16.05
CA GLN A 234 5.65 -15.27 -15.58
C GLN A 234 6.05 -13.84 -15.90
N LYS A 235 5.76 -13.37 -17.12
CA LYS A 235 6.03 -12.01 -17.53
C LYS A 235 5.28 -11.01 -16.67
N LYS A 236 4.00 -11.24 -16.41
CA LYS A 236 3.18 -10.36 -15.56
C LYS A 236 3.72 -10.28 -14.13
N ILE A 237 4.06 -11.45 -13.54
CA ILE A 237 4.64 -11.49 -12.19
C ILE A 237 5.95 -10.71 -12.13
N GLN A 238 6.79 -10.80 -13.15
CA GLN A 238 8.06 -10.08 -13.19
C GLN A 238 7.88 -8.58 -13.41
N THR A 239 6.98 -8.16 -14.31
CA THR A 239 6.81 -6.74 -14.67
C THR A 239 6.02 -5.96 -13.64
N ASP A 240 4.90 -6.50 -13.17
CA ASP A 240 3.94 -5.77 -12.34
C ASP A 240 4.25 -5.92 -10.84
N TYR A 241 4.89 -7.03 -10.44
CA TYR A 241 5.17 -7.33 -9.03
C TYR A 241 6.67 -7.42 -8.70
N GLN A 242 7.58 -7.29 -9.70
CA GLN A 242 9.00 -7.60 -9.56
C GLN A 242 9.24 -8.97 -8.88
N GLY A 243 8.26 -9.84 -9.01
CA GLY A 243 8.21 -11.15 -8.37
C GLY A 243 8.88 -12.26 -9.19
N THR A 244 8.98 -13.42 -8.60
CA THR A 244 9.59 -14.61 -9.20
C THR A 244 8.58 -15.75 -9.26
N ALA A 245 8.42 -16.37 -10.45
CA ALA A 245 7.68 -17.62 -10.61
C ALA A 245 8.65 -18.69 -11.13
N GLN A 246 8.95 -19.72 -10.32
CA GLN A 246 9.92 -20.76 -10.62
C GLN A 246 9.43 -22.15 -10.27
N SER A 247 9.99 -23.14 -10.97
CA SER A 247 9.70 -24.55 -10.72
C SER A 247 10.89 -25.24 -10.03
N VAL A 248 10.58 -26.14 -9.12
CA VAL A 248 11.52 -26.94 -8.34
C VAL A 248 11.10 -28.42 -8.36
N THR A 249 11.88 -29.27 -7.73
CA THR A 249 11.57 -30.68 -7.45
C THR A 249 11.52 -30.89 -5.92
N ASN A 250 11.00 -32.03 -5.46
CA ASN A 250 11.05 -32.38 -4.04
C ASN A 250 12.49 -32.37 -3.48
N ASP A 251 13.46 -32.74 -4.32
CA ASP A 251 14.85 -32.86 -3.88
C ASP A 251 15.53 -31.50 -3.71
N ASP A 252 15.18 -30.48 -4.53
CA ASP A 252 15.86 -29.19 -4.55
C ASP A 252 15.02 -28.02 -4.04
N SER A 253 13.75 -28.25 -3.68
CA SER A 253 12.82 -27.18 -3.29
C SER A 253 13.30 -26.38 -2.09
N ILE A 254 13.73 -27.05 -1.02
CA ILE A 254 14.18 -26.39 0.24
C ILE A 254 15.42 -25.52 -0.05
N GLU A 255 16.43 -26.11 -0.70
CA GLU A 255 17.67 -25.39 -1.04
C GLU A 255 17.40 -24.15 -1.90
N LYS A 256 16.68 -24.32 -3.02
CA LYS A 256 16.43 -23.24 -3.98
C LYS A 256 15.57 -22.11 -3.43
N VAL A 257 14.51 -22.45 -2.66
CA VAL A 257 13.66 -21.42 -2.06
C VAL A 257 14.45 -20.65 -1.00
N ASN A 258 15.19 -21.35 -0.14
CA ASN A 258 15.98 -20.71 0.92
C ASN A 258 17.13 -19.86 0.35
N GLU A 259 17.87 -20.35 -0.65
CA GLU A 259 18.90 -19.55 -1.35
C GLU A 259 18.30 -18.31 -2.02
N TRP A 260 17.09 -18.44 -2.61
CA TRP A 260 16.42 -17.31 -3.24
C TRP A 260 16.04 -16.25 -2.17
N VAL A 261 15.44 -16.65 -1.06
CA VAL A 261 15.07 -15.75 0.03
C VAL A 261 16.30 -15.05 0.62
N GLU A 262 17.35 -15.80 0.93
CA GLU A 262 18.61 -15.27 1.43
C GLU A 262 19.20 -14.21 0.50
N LYS A 263 19.22 -14.48 -0.79
CA LYS A 263 19.70 -13.55 -1.80
C LYS A 263 18.84 -12.27 -1.87
N GLN A 264 17.51 -12.39 -1.85
CA GLN A 264 16.60 -11.24 -1.97
C GLN A 264 16.63 -10.36 -0.70
N THR A 265 16.96 -10.93 0.44
CA THR A 265 17.01 -10.24 1.73
C THR A 265 18.42 -9.90 2.19
N ASN A 266 19.41 -9.93 1.27
CA ASN A 266 20.82 -9.64 1.56
C ASN A 266 21.38 -10.48 2.73
N GLY A 267 20.97 -11.75 2.85
CA GLY A 267 21.38 -12.67 3.90
C GLY A 267 20.70 -12.47 5.25
N LYS A 268 19.65 -11.63 5.31
CA LYS A 268 18.95 -11.32 6.57
C LYS A 268 17.92 -12.37 6.95
N ILE A 269 17.25 -12.92 5.95
CA ILE A 269 16.25 -13.97 6.12
C ILE A 269 16.76 -15.23 5.45
N THR A 270 16.81 -16.31 6.21
CA THR A 270 17.19 -17.65 5.77
C THR A 270 16.10 -18.64 6.15
N ASP A 271 16.20 -19.88 5.77
CA ASP A 271 15.36 -20.99 6.27
C ASP A 271 13.84 -20.74 6.15
N MET A 272 13.38 -20.31 4.95
CA MET A 272 11.94 -20.13 4.66
C MET A 272 11.19 -21.46 4.60
N LEU A 273 11.78 -22.47 3.94
CA LEU A 273 11.29 -23.85 3.89
C LEU A 273 12.10 -24.77 4.78
N SER A 274 11.43 -25.73 5.39
CA SER A 274 12.00 -26.83 6.15
C SER A 274 11.57 -28.17 5.58
N GLU A 275 12.02 -29.28 6.19
CA GLU A 275 11.59 -30.63 5.80
C GLU A 275 10.08 -30.83 5.92
N ASP A 276 9.41 -30.12 6.83
CA ASP A 276 7.95 -30.18 7.01
C ASP A 276 7.17 -29.61 5.80
N ASN A 277 7.82 -28.70 5.05
CA ASN A 277 7.23 -28.05 3.85
C ASN A 277 7.76 -28.61 2.53
N ARG A 278 8.44 -29.75 2.52
CA ARG A 278 9.09 -30.31 1.31
C ARG A 278 8.10 -30.69 0.20
N TYR A 279 6.93 -31.18 0.57
CA TYR A 279 5.97 -31.73 -0.38
C TYR A 279 4.79 -30.77 -0.57
N TYR A 280 4.72 -30.19 -1.75
CA TYR A 280 3.63 -29.29 -2.16
C TYR A 280 3.44 -29.32 -3.68
N VAL A 281 2.32 -28.81 -4.16
CA VAL A 281 2.08 -28.56 -5.60
C VAL A 281 2.50 -27.11 -5.91
N CYS A 282 1.96 -26.16 -5.15
CA CYS A 282 2.26 -24.73 -5.31
C CYS A 282 2.43 -24.06 -3.94
N ALA A 283 3.46 -23.24 -3.81
CA ALA A 283 3.74 -22.48 -2.60
C ALA A 283 4.10 -21.04 -2.93
N LEU A 284 3.62 -20.10 -2.09
CA LEU A 284 4.09 -18.72 -2.10
C LEU A 284 5.12 -18.54 -0.98
N ALA A 285 6.20 -17.84 -1.30
CA ALA A 285 7.21 -17.44 -0.33
C ALA A 285 7.40 -15.94 -0.41
N ASN A 286 7.17 -15.28 0.71
CA ASN A 286 7.21 -13.85 0.89
C ASN A 286 8.22 -13.49 1.98
N ALA A 287 9.12 -12.58 1.69
CA ALA A 287 10.09 -12.07 2.65
C ALA A 287 10.13 -10.55 2.59
N ILE A 288 10.19 -9.93 3.75
CA ILE A 288 10.29 -8.48 3.88
C ILE A 288 11.24 -8.08 4.99
N TYR A 289 11.98 -7.04 4.71
CA TYR A 289 12.92 -6.47 5.65
C TYR A 289 13.01 -4.96 5.43
N MET A 290 13.25 -4.18 6.48
CA MET A 290 13.38 -2.74 6.43
C MET A 290 14.66 -2.27 7.11
N LYS A 291 15.25 -1.20 6.54
CA LYS A 291 16.35 -0.45 7.14
C LYS A 291 16.08 1.04 7.01
N ALA A 292 15.93 1.72 8.14
CA ALA A 292 15.71 3.17 8.19
C ALA A 292 16.18 3.77 9.51
N ASP A 293 16.79 4.94 9.43
CA ASP A 293 17.21 5.71 10.61
C ASP A 293 16.04 6.56 11.13
N TRP A 294 15.98 6.76 12.47
CA TRP A 294 15.03 7.71 13.07
C TRP A 294 15.33 9.15 12.66
N VAL A 295 14.30 9.96 12.46
CA VAL A 295 14.46 11.43 12.37
C VAL A 295 15.04 11.97 13.68
N ASN A 296 14.47 11.54 14.81
CA ASN A 296 14.99 11.83 16.14
C ASN A 296 15.61 10.55 16.70
N LYS A 297 16.94 10.47 16.68
CA LYS A 297 17.67 9.28 17.18
C LYS A 297 17.69 9.26 18.68
N PHE A 298 17.64 8.07 19.26
CA PHE A 298 17.88 7.90 20.69
C PHE A 298 19.39 7.97 20.96
N GLU A 299 19.77 8.62 22.05
CA GLU A 299 21.18 8.66 22.48
C GLU A 299 21.54 7.33 23.16
N LYS A 300 22.68 6.74 22.80
CA LYS A 300 23.13 5.48 23.40
C LYS A 300 23.31 5.56 24.92
N GLU A 301 23.77 6.72 25.39
CA GLU A 301 23.93 7.02 26.81
C GLU A 301 22.58 7.12 27.54
N GLY A 302 21.49 7.34 26.79
CA GLY A 302 20.12 7.32 27.27
C GLY A 302 19.50 5.92 27.27
N THR A 303 20.25 4.87 26.90
CA THR A 303 19.78 3.48 26.95
C THR A 303 20.28 2.83 28.22
N TYR A 304 19.37 2.36 29.06
CA TYR A 304 19.66 1.65 30.27
C TYR A 304 18.61 0.60 30.62
N LYS A 305 18.94 -0.29 31.56
CA LYS A 305 18.07 -1.40 31.93
C LYS A 305 16.95 -0.97 32.85
N GLU A 306 15.72 -1.37 32.47
CA GLU A 306 14.52 -1.24 33.27
C GLU A 306 13.68 -2.50 33.21
N ASN A 307 12.67 -2.61 34.09
CA ASN A 307 11.77 -3.75 34.12
C ASN A 307 10.71 -3.64 33.03
N PHE A 308 10.55 -4.68 32.24
CA PHE A 308 9.43 -4.94 31.38
C PHE A 308 8.53 -5.99 32.05
N THR A 309 7.23 -5.68 32.18
CA THR A 309 6.24 -6.61 32.70
C THR A 309 5.55 -7.32 31.55
N ASP A 310 5.75 -8.61 31.40
CA ASP A 310 5.19 -9.39 30.31
C ASP A 310 3.66 -9.62 30.43
N ILE A 311 3.09 -10.31 29.44
CA ILE A 311 1.65 -10.60 29.41
C ILE A 311 1.18 -11.51 30.56
N ASN A 312 2.09 -12.27 31.18
CA ASN A 312 1.81 -13.15 32.31
C ASN A 312 1.99 -12.42 33.65
N GLY A 313 2.55 -11.20 33.63
CA GLY A 313 2.89 -10.42 34.81
C GLY A 313 4.29 -10.68 35.35
N ASP A 314 5.12 -11.42 34.60
CA ASP A 314 6.53 -11.66 34.98
C ASP A 314 7.38 -10.45 34.56
N GLU A 315 8.30 -10.05 35.42
CA GLU A 315 9.23 -8.95 35.20
C GLU A 315 10.56 -9.42 34.66
N SER A 316 11.08 -8.72 33.65
CA SER A 316 12.40 -8.94 33.06
C SER A 316 13.13 -7.63 32.88
N GLU A 317 14.42 -7.59 33.27
CA GLU A 317 15.27 -6.41 33.10
C GLU A 317 15.88 -6.41 31.70
N ILE A 318 15.45 -5.45 30.85
CA ILE A 318 15.87 -5.29 29.45
C ILE A 318 16.33 -3.85 29.17
N ASP A 319 16.99 -3.63 28.03
CA ASP A 319 17.46 -2.30 27.63
C ASP A 319 16.31 -1.45 27.07
N PHE A 320 16.07 -0.29 27.70
CA PHE A 320 15.13 0.73 27.24
C PHE A 320 15.87 1.95 26.71
N MET A 321 15.46 2.43 25.57
CA MET A 321 15.88 3.67 24.93
C MET A 321 15.00 4.83 25.39
N HIS A 322 15.59 6.01 25.64
CA HIS A 322 14.89 7.19 26.14
C HIS A 322 15.16 8.39 25.25
N GLN A 323 14.11 9.15 24.95
CA GLN A 323 14.21 10.46 24.32
C GLN A 323 12.98 11.34 24.63
N ALA A 324 13.16 12.65 24.57
CA ALA A 324 12.07 13.60 24.69
C ALA A 324 12.10 14.55 23.49
N ALA A 325 11.00 14.60 22.74
CA ALA A 325 10.84 15.48 21.59
C ALA A 325 9.36 15.77 21.32
N ALA A 326 9.10 16.66 20.35
CA ALA A 326 7.74 16.84 19.84
C ALA A 326 7.38 15.67 18.92
N PHE A 327 6.38 14.88 19.31
CA PHE A 327 5.86 13.77 18.53
C PHE A 327 4.36 13.91 18.31
N GLN A 328 3.85 13.27 17.26
CA GLN A 328 2.42 13.06 17.12
C GLN A 328 1.97 12.04 18.17
N TYR A 329 1.02 12.44 18.99
CA TYR A 329 0.51 11.68 20.14
C TYR A 329 -1.00 11.55 20.07
N TYR A 330 -1.51 10.40 20.48
CA TYR A 330 -2.92 10.08 20.60
C TYR A 330 -3.22 9.54 21.98
N GLU A 331 -4.37 9.96 22.56
CA GLU A 331 -4.87 9.40 23.80
C GLU A 331 -6.40 9.39 23.77
N ASN A 332 -6.97 8.21 24.05
CA ASN A 332 -8.41 8.03 24.20
C ASN A 332 -8.68 6.95 25.26
N GLY A 333 -9.09 7.36 26.45
CA GLY A 333 -9.21 6.46 27.59
C GLY A 333 -7.88 5.82 27.99
N ASP A 334 -7.82 4.49 27.99
CA ASP A 334 -6.61 3.75 28.33
C ASP A 334 -5.69 3.51 27.12
N THR A 335 -6.13 3.89 25.91
CA THR A 335 -5.34 3.75 24.69
C THR A 335 -4.48 4.97 24.48
N LYS A 336 -3.16 4.76 24.36
CA LYS A 336 -2.17 5.78 24.04
C LYS A 336 -1.35 5.34 22.83
N ALA A 337 -1.00 6.28 21.95
CA ALA A 337 -0.09 6.01 20.85
C ALA A 337 0.88 7.16 20.60
N VAL A 338 2.09 6.82 20.17
CA VAL A 338 3.11 7.79 19.75
C VAL A 338 3.60 7.42 18.35
N LYS A 339 3.74 8.42 17.46
CA LYS A 339 4.27 8.25 16.09
C LYS A 339 5.72 8.74 16.05
N LEU A 340 6.64 7.81 15.79
CA LEU A 340 8.08 8.02 15.71
C LEU A 340 8.51 8.01 14.24
N PRO A 341 8.88 9.16 13.64
CA PRO A 341 9.19 9.23 12.22
C PRO A 341 10.58 8.71 11.89
N TYR A 342 10.71 8.02 10.75
CA TYR A 342 11.96 7.65 10.11
C TYR A 342 12.36 8.67 9.03
N GLU A 343 13.65 8.76 8.73
CA GLU A 343 14.19 9.66 7.68
C GLU A 343 13.70 9.32 6.27
N ASN A 344 13.19 8.12 6.05
CA ASN A 344 12.70 7.62 4.74
C ASN A 344 11.21 7.92 4.47
N GLY A 345 10.54 8.70 5.31
CA GLY A 345 9.12 9.03 5.18
C GLY A 345 8.15 7.98 5.73
N LEU A 346 8.65 6.95 6.39
CA LEU A 346 7.84 6.04 7.19
C LEU A 346 7.77 6.50 8.64
N SER A 347 6.90 5.88 9.41
CA SER A 347 6.83 6.10 10.86
C SER A 347 6.51 4.80 11.58
N MET A 348 7.11 4.60 12.76
CA MET A 348 6.64 3.60 13.70
C MET A 348 5.60 4.22 14.62
N VAL A 349 4.45 3.59 14.71
CA VAL A 349 3.42 3.92 15.71
C VAL A 349 3.45 2.85 16.78
N VAL A 350 3.73 3.25 18.01
CA VAL A 350 3.68 2.37 19.20
C VAL A 350 2.39 2.63 19.94
N VAL A 351 1.65 1.57 20.25
CA VAL A 351 0.31 1.63 20.83
C VAL A 351 0.24 0.85 22.13
N LEU A 352 -0.15 1.52 23.19
CA LEU A 352 -0.51 0.93 24.48
C LEU A 352 -2.04 0.85 24.58
N GLY A 353 -2.59 -0.28 25.01
CA GLY A 353 -4.02 -0.48 25.21
C GLY A 353 -4.73 -1.10 23.99
N ASP A 354 -5.97 -0.68 23.73
CA ASP A 354 -6.82 -1.25 22.68
C ASP A 354 -6.40 -0.76 21.29
N THR A 355 -6.27 -1.67 20.33
CA THR A 355 -5.85 -1.37 18.95
C THR A 355 -7.00 -1.37 17.95
N LYS A 356 -8.24 -1.63 18.39
CA LYS A 356 -9.37 -1.92 17.49
C LYS A 356 -9.66 -0.84 16.43
N ASN A 357 -9.47 0.43 16.75
CA ASN A 357 -9.76 1.54 15.83
C ASN A 357 -8.55 2.46 15.64
N ILE A 358 -7.39 2.08 16.14
CA ILE A 358 -6.25 3.00 16.22
C ILE A 358 -5.74 3.43 14.85
N LEU A 359 -5.67 2.52 13.88
CA LEU A 359 -5.20 2.85 12.53
C LEU A 359 -6.16 3.85 11.86
N ASN A 360 -7.46 3.60 11.92
CA ASN A 360 -8.49 4.52 11.43
C ASN A 360 -8.44 5.89 12.15
N ASP A 361 -8.23 5.90 13.47
CA ASP A 361 -8.10 7.15 14.24
C ASP A 361 -6.84 7.94 13.85
N ILE A 362 -5.73 7.26 13.57
CA ILE A 362 -4.48 7.87 13.07
C ILE A 362 -4.70 8.43 11.67
N HIS A 363 -5.31 7.65 10.79
CA HIS A 363 -5.63 8.04 9.43
C HIS A 363 -6.50 9.31 9.39
N ASN A 364 -7.53 9.37 10.24
CA ASN A 364 -8.42 10.53 10.37
C ASN A 364 -7.79 11.72 11.15
N GLY A 365 -6.46 11.76 11.28
CA GLY A 365 -5.74 12.90 11.84
C GLY A 365 -5.99 13.17 13.32
N LYS A 366 -6.41 12.17 14.11
CA LYS A 366 -6.69 12.37 15.55
C LYS A 366 -5.43 12.45 16.42
N MET A 367 -4.25 12.29 15.85
CA MET A 367 -3.00 12.55 16.55
C MET A 367 -2.69 14.05 16.59
N THR A 368 -2.13 14.52 17.69
CA THR A 368 -1.72 15.92 17.85
C THR A 368 -0.26 16.02 18.28
N SER A 369 0.44 17.07 17.84
CA SER A 369 1.82 17.28 18.26
C SER A 369 1.89 17.63 19.74
N LYS A 370 2.68 16.86 20.50
CA LYS A 370 2.91 17.03 21.94
C LYS A 370 4.38 16.84 22.27
N LEU A 371 4.82 17.46 23.37
CA LEU A 371 6.12 17.13 23.95
C LEU A 371 5.98 15.79 24.70
N VAL A 372 6.62 14.73 24.19
CA VAL A 372 6.51 13.38 24.73
C VAL A 372 7.88 12.87 25.13
N GLU A 373 8.00 12.40 26.37
CA GLU A 373 9.11 11.57 26.85
C GLU A 373 8.81 10.11 26.54
N VAL A 374 9.53 9.55 25.58
CA VAL A 374 9.34 8.18 25.08
C VAL A 374 10.35 7.27 25.73
N THR A 375 9.84 6.19 26.34
CA THR A 375 10.61 5.04 26.83
C THR A 375 10.20 3.82 26.05
N LEU A 376 11.10 3.28 25.22
CA LEU A 376 10.84 2.16 24.30
C LEU A 376 11.92 1.10 24.43
N PRO A 377 11.60 -0.19 24.60
CA PRO A 377 12.61 -1.24 24.60
C PRO A 377 13.22 -1.40 23.21
N LYS A 378 14.45 -1.91 23.13
CA LYS A 378 14.98 -2.44 21.88
C LYS A 378 14.11 -3.62 21.43
N ILE A 379 13.80 -3.67 20.14
CA ILE A 379 12.96 -4.73 19.58
C ILE A 379 13.78 -5.47 18.55
N LYS A 380 13.94 -6.78 18.74
CA LYS A 380 14.47 -7.67 17.73
C LYS A 380 13.46 -8.79 17.55
N ALA A 381 12.76 -8.78 16.44
CA ALA A 381 11.73 -9.77 16.17
C ALA A 381 11.94 -10.40 14.79
N GLU A 382 11.86 -11.71 14.76
CA GLU A 382 11.82 -12.54 13.55
C GLU A 382 10.63 -13.48 13.67
N TYR A 383 9.77 -13.51 12.67
CA TYR A 383 8.56 -14.33 12.71
C TYR A 383 8.31 -15.03 11.38
N SER A 384 8.06 -16.33 11.45
CA SER A 384 7.69 -17.16 10.29
C SER A 384 6.28 -17.67 10.46
N ILE A 385 5.47 -17.57 9.42
CA ILE A 385 4.07 -18.00 9.46
C ILE A 385 3.62 -18.56 8.12
N ASP A 386 2.75 -19.58 8.17
CA ASP A 386 1.91 -20.03 7.06
C ASP A 386 0.50 -19.44 7.23
N TYR A 387 0.12 -18.62 6.28
CA TYR A 387 -1.16 -17.89 6.34
C TYR A 387 -2.37 -18.68 5.87
N VAL A 388 -2.24 -19.90 5.34
CA VAL A 388 -3.37 -20.64 4.73
C VAL A 388 -4.60 -20.67 5.64
N ASN A 389 -4.44 -20.99 6.92
CA ASN A 389 -5.58 -21.04 7.85
C ASN A 389 -6.19 -19.66 8.15
N ILE A 390 -5.34 -18.64 8.26
CA ILE A 390 -5.79 -17.25 8.49
C ILE A 390 -6.55 -16.74 7.27
N LEU A 391 -6.02 -16.97 6.07
CA LEU A 391 -6.65 -16.56 4.83
C LEU A 391 -8.00 -17.24 4.60
N LYS A 392 -8.13 -18.53 5.01
CA LYS A 392 -9.43 -19.20 5.03
C LYS A 392 -10.43 -18.52 5.97
N ASN A 393 -9.99 -18.11 7.17
CA ASN A 393 -10.83 -17.37 8.11
C ASN A 393 -11.21 -15.97 7.57
N MET A 394 -10.42 -15.42 6.65
CA MET A 394 -10.72 -14.16 5.95
C MET A 394 -11.62 -14.34 4.72
N GLY A 395 -12.02 -15.60 4.39
CA GLY A 395 -12.94 -15.91 3.29
C GLY A 395 -12.27 -16.36 2.00
N ILE A 396 -10.98 -16.64 1.99
CA ILE A 396 -10.28 -17.24 0.85
C ILE A 396 -10.23 -18.74 1.06
N GLU A 397 -11.23 -19.45 0.57
CA GLU A 397 -11.33 -20.92 0.74
C GLU A 397 -10.88 -21.68 -0.51
N LYS A 398 -11.34 -21.22 -1.70
CA LYS A 398 -11.16 -21.97 -2.95
C LYS A 398 -9.70 -22.10 -3.38
N ALA A 399 -8.90 -21.06 -3.17
CA ALA A 399 -7.48 -21.07 -3.50
C ALA A 399 -6.71 -22.25 -2.85
N PHE A 400 -7.21 -22.74 -1.72
CA PHE A 400 -6.59 -23.79 -0.89
C PHE A 400 -7.33 -25.13 -0.96
N ASP A 401 -8.38 -25.23 -1.79
CA ASP A 401 -9.16 -26.45 -1.98
C ASP A 401 -8.92 -27.06 -3.37
N TYR A 402 -8.35 -28.25 -3.40
CA TYR A 402 -8.03 -28.96 -4.64
C TYR A 402 -9.25 -29.15 -5.58
N GLN A 403 -10.45 -29.27 -5.03
CA GLN A 403 -11.66 -29.52 -5.85
C GLN A 403 -12.23 -28.25 -6.47
N ASN A 404 -12.02 -27.10 -5.82
CA ASN A 404 -12.65 -25.84 -6.16
C ASN A 404 -11.69 -24.78 -6.69
N ALA A 405 -10.37 -24.92 -6.45
CA ALA A 405 -9.36 -23.99 -6.94
C ALA A 405 -9.34 -23.96 -8.48
N ASP A 406 -9.24 -22.76 -9.03
CA ASP A 406 -9.04 -22.56 -10.47
C ASP A 406 -7.93 -21.55 -10.73
N PHE A 407 -6.73 -22.09 -10.96
CA PHE A 407 -5.52 -21.35 -11.35
C PHE A 407 -5.11 -21.69 -12.80
N SER A 408 -6.09 -21.83 -13.69
CA SER A 408 -5.89 -22.27 -15.07
C SER A 408 -5.02 -21.33 -15.92
N LEU A 409 -4.80 -20.09 -15.49
CA LEU A 409 -3.91 -19.15 -16.17
C LEU A 409 -2.45 -19.22 -15.66
N MET A 410 -2.17 -20.00 -14.62
CA MET A 410 -0.86 -20.07 -13.97
C MET A 410 0.10 -20.99 -14.68
N LEU A 411 -0.35 -22.23 -15.03
CA LEU A 411 0.48 -23.26 -15.61
C LEU A 411 -0.05 -23.72 -16.97
N GLU A 412 0.89 -24.11 -17.85
CA GLU A 412 0.60 -24.86 -19.07
C GLU A 412 0.91 -26.34 -18.89
N ASN A 413 0.25 -27.18 -19.69
CA ASN A 413 0.41 -28.66 -19.72
C ASN A 413 0.20 -29.34 -18.35
N TYR A 414 -0.58 -28.73 -17.47
CA TYR A 414 -0.99 -29.33 -16.21
C TYR A 414 -2.45 -29.78 -16.32
N PRO A 415 -2.72 -31.10 -16.34
CA PRO A 415 -4.07 -31.62 -16.62
C PRO A 415 -5.00 -31.60 -15.42
N GLU A 416 -4.47 -31.34 -14.24
CA GLU A 416 -5.19 -31.36 -12.97
C GLU A 416 -5.41 -29.94 -12.45
N ARG A 417 -6.22 -29.80 -11.41
CA ARG A 417 -6.37 -28.53 -10.70
C ARG A 417 -5.17 -28.28 -9.79
N ILE A 418 -4.77 -27.03 -9.68
CA ILE A 418 -3.74 -26.59 -8.76
C ILE A 418 -4.43 -25.92 -7.58
N LYS A 419 -3.93 -26.17 -6.39
CA LYS A 419 -4.20 -25.36 -5.21
C LYS A 419 -2.90 -24.81 -4.65
N ILE A 420 -2.98 -23.77 -3.87
CA ILE A 420 -1.87 -23.27 -3.07
C ILE A 420 -1.81 -24.12 -1.78
N ASP A 421 -0.65 -24.72 -1.51
CA ASP A 421 -0.44 -25.53 -0.31
C ASP A 421 0.05 -24.70 0.87
N PHE A 422 0.91 -23.72 0.60
CA PHE A 422 1.51 -22.84 1.60
C PHE A 422 1.54 -21.39 1.13
N VAL A 423 1.30 -20.47 2.06
CA VAL A 423 1.53 -19.03 1.92
C VAL A 423 2.44 -18.62 3.05
N LEU A 424 3.74 -18.75 2.81
CA LEU A 424 4.77 -18.54 3.82
C LEU A 424 5.24 -17.09 3.80
N GLN A 425 5.26 -16.48 4.96
CA GLN A 425 5.93 -15.19 5.16
C GLN A 425 6.95 -15.32 6.28
N LYS A 426 8.11 -14.70 6.04
CA LYS A 426 9.09 -14.46 7.08
C LYS A 426 9.41 -12.98 7.11
N ALA A 427 9.14 -12.35 8.24
CA ALA A 427 9.39 -10.93 8.48
C ALA A 427 10.40 -10.75 9.60
N MET A 428 11.21 -9.72 9.49
CA MET A 428 12.22 -9.39 10.50
C MET A 428 12.29 -7.88 10.71
N ILE A 429 12.44 -7.47 11.97
CA ILE A 429 12.69 -6.08 12.35
C ILE A 429 13.72 -6.07 13.50
N ASP A 430 14.65 -5.12 13.45
CA ASP A 430 15.65 -4.88 14.48
C ASP A 430 15.69 -3.37 14.78
N VAL A 431 15.13 -2.97 15.92
CA VAL A 431 14.94 -1.57 16.33
C VAL A 431 15.92 -1.22 17.43
N ASP A 432 16.79 -0.28 17.14
CA ASP A 432 17.79 0.23 18.06
C ASP A 432 17.74 1.78 18.18
N GLU A 433 18.72 2.38 18.84
CA GLU A 433 18.80 3.82 19.08
C GLU A 433 18.88 4.64 17.78
N ARG A 434 19.33 4.05 16.68
CA ARG A 434 19.50 4.75 15.40
C ARG A 434 18.27 4.64 14.51
N GLY A 435 17.51 3.55 14.63
CA GLY A 435 16.40 3.25 13.79
C GLY A 435 16.06 1.77 13.71
N THR A 436 15.56 1.36 12.58
CA THR A 436 15.40 -0.05 12.23
C THR A 436 16.58 -0.45 11.36
N GLU A 437 17.36 -1.40 11.84
CA GLU A 437 18.61 -1.92 11.26
C GLU A 437 19.59 -0.89 10.69
N ALA A 438 20.36 -0.23 11.55
CA ALA A 438 21.37 0.75 11.16
C ALA A 438 22.82 0.28 11.35
N ALA A 439 23.63 0.32 10.28
CA ALA A 439 25.07 0.09 10.32
C ALA A 439 25.81 1.38 9.91
N ALA A 440 26.65 1.90 10.82
CA ALA A 440 27.64 2.97 10.71
C ALA A 440 27.25 4.38 11.21
N ALA A 441 28.21 4.96 11.94
CA ALA A 441 28.07 6.15 12.76
C ALA A 441 28.08 7.47 11.98
N THR A 442 27.14 8.35 12.32
CA THR A 442 27.35 9.80 12.20
C THR A 442 26.68 10.47 13.40
N VAL A 443 27.48 11.13 14.25
CA VAL A 443 26.97 11.89 15.40
C VAL A 443 26.35 13.19 14.89
N ALA A 444 25.05 13.31 14.99
CA ALA A 444 24.36 14.61 14.85
C ALA A 444 24.09 15.17 16.24
N LEU A 445 24.73 16.27 16.56
CA LEU A 445 24.43 17.05 17.74
C LEU A 445 23.06 17.71 17.58
N VAL A 446 22.06 17.17 18.22
CA VAL A 446 20.76 17.86 18.36
C VAL A 446 20.92 18.94 19.41
N THR A 447 21.01 20.19 18.97
CA THR A 447 20.90 21.35 19.86
C THR A 447 19.52 21.35 20.50
N LYS A 448 19.47 21.28 21.84
CA LYS A 448 18.26 21.56 22.63
C LYS A 448 17.68 22.91 22.16
N SER A 449 16.66 22.89 21.33
CA SER A 449 15.79 24.05 21.14
C SER A 449 15.23 24.42 22.51
N ALA A 450 15.32 25.66 22.91
CA ALA A 450 14.79 26.14 24.17
C ALA A 450 13.28 25.85 24.19
N LEU A 451 12.88 24.83 24.94
CA LEU A 451 11.50 24.51 25.24
C LEU A 451 10.88 25.67 26.00
N SER A 452 9.68 26.11 25.64
CA SER A 452 8.92 27.08 26.42
C SER A 452 8.63 26.49 27.81
N VAL A 453 8.81 27.26 28.85
CA VAL A 453 8.86 26.82 30.26
C VAL A 453 7.52 26.29 30.79
N ASP A 454 6.44 26.25 29.99
CA ASP A 454 5.07 25.92 30.40
C ASP A 454 4.42 24.74 29.62
N GLU A 455 5.14 23.97 28.79
CA GLU A 455 4.57 22.81 28.13
C GLU A 455 4.65 21.57 29.04
N GLU A 456 3.50 20.95 29.28
CA GLU A 456 3.40 19.67 30.02
C GLU A 456 4.05 18.56 29.19
N VAL A 457 5.04 17.88 29.78
CA VAL A 457 5.72 16.71 29.16
C VAL A 457 4.85 15.48 29.41
N ILE A 458 4.42 14.84 28.33
CA ILE A 458 3.64 13.60 28.43
C ILE A 458 4.61 12.42 28.51
N GLU A 459 4.45 11.55 29.51
CA GLU A 459 5.19 10.29 29.61
C GLU A 459 4.50 9.21 28.76
N PHE A 460 5.28 8.61 27.85
CA PHE A 460 4.89 7.43 27.09
C PHE A 460 5.88 6.31 27.33
N LYS A 461 5.50 5.33 28.15
CA LYS A 461 6.36 4.23 28.58
C LYS A 461 5.84 2.88 28.11
N ALA A 462 6.59 2.22 27.21
CA ALA A 462 6.28 0.90 26.66
C ALA A 462 6.94 -0.23 27.50
N ASP A 463 6.65 -0.25 28.81
CA ASP A 463 7.19 -1.21 29.78
C ASP A 463 6.27 -2.42 30.06
N LYS A 464 5.24 -2.59 29.24
CA LYS A 464 4.24 -3.66 29.27
C LYS A 464 3.82 -4.01 27.84
N PRO A 465 3.04 -5.09 27.60
CA PRO A 465 2.64 -5.49 26.26
C PRO A 465 2.11 -4.34 25.41
N PHE A 466 2.65 -4.21 24.21
CA PHE A 466 2.26 -3.19 23.26
C PHE A 466 2.18 -3.73 21.83
N THR A 467 1.49 -2.99 20.99
CA THR A 467 1.43 -3.22 19.55
C THR A 467 2.22 -2.13 18.84
N TYR A 468 2.81 -2.46 17.70
CA TYR A 468 3.47 -1.47 16.86
C TYR A 468 3.11 -1.67 15.40
N TYR A 469 3.10 -0.57 14.66
CA TYR A 469 2.91 -0.53 13.22
C TYR A 469 4.02 0.30 12.58
N ILE A 470 4.48 -0.09 11.40
CA ILE A 470 5.30 0.77 10.55
C ILE A 470 4.46 1.08 9.32
N LEU A 471 4.19 2.37 9.11
CA LEU A 471 3.30 2.85 8.07
C LEU A 471 3.85 4.10 7.37
N ASP A 472 3.37 4.38 6.17
CA ASP A 472 3.62 5.63 5.47
C ASP A 472 2.61 6.72 5.88
N ASP A 473 2.78 7.93 5.34
CA ASP A 473 1.87 9.05 5.62
C ASP A 473 0.48 8.87 4.96
N SER A 474 0.39 7.94 4.02
CA SER A 474 -0.88 7.55 3.41
C SER A 474 -1.64 6.49 4.22
N GLY A 475 -1.08 5.96 5.30
CA GLY A 475 -1.71 4.96 6.16
C GLY A 475 -1.45 3.50 5.76
N ASN A 476 -0.67 3.22 4.70
CA ASN A 476 -0.32 1.85 4.34
C ASN A 476 0.57 1.22 5.41
N VAL A 477 0.14 0.10 5.97
CA VAL A 477 0.86 -0.65 6.99
C VAL A 477 1.82 -1.63 6.34
N TYR A 478 3.12 -1.33 6.42
CA TYR A 478 4.20 -2.21 5.92
C TYR A 478 4.53 -3.31 6.90
N PHE A 479 4.57 -2.98 8.20
CA PHE A 479 4.77 -3.95 9.27
C PHE A 479 3.76 -3.73 10.39
N ALA A 480 3.32 -4.83 10.96
CA ALA A 480 2.52 -4.83 12.17
C ALA A 480 3.10 -5.88 13.13
N GLY A 481 3.22 -5.55 14.39
CA GLY A 481 3.82 -6.46 15.35
C GLY A 481 3.30 -6.28 16.75
N ARG A 482 3.61 -7.26 17.58
CA ARG A 482 3.27 -7.27 18.98
C ARG A 482 4.48 -7.65 19.81
N TYR A 483 4.71 -6.91 20.88
CA TYR A 483 5.76 -7.18 21.86
C TYR A 483 5.09 -7.45 23.19
N VAL A 484 5.14 -8.68 23.67
CA VAL A 484 4.42 -9.14 24.87
C VAL A 484 5.31 -9.79 25.90
N LYS A 485 6.54 -10.16 25.52
CA LYS A 485 7.55 -10.79 26.37
C LYS A 485 8.92 -10.21 26.07
N ALA A 486 9.76 -10.09 27.07
CA ALA A 486 11.18 -9.82 26.90
C ALA A 486 11.88 -11.02 26.23
N GLU A 487 12.73 -10.77 25.25
CA GLU A 487 13.59 -11.76 24.56
C GLU A 487 15.05 -11.55 24.91
#